data_cdf5dfba85d14c909c5b8bccd9c91cc5
#
_entry.id   cdf5dfba85d14c909c5b8bccd9c91cc5
#
_cell.length_a   1.000
_cell.length_b   1.000
_cell.length_c   1.000
_cell.angle_alpha   90.00
_cell.angle_beta   90.00
_cell.angle_gamma   90.00
#
_symmetry.space_group_name_H-M   'P 1'
#
loop_
_entity.id
_entity.type
_entity.pdbx_description
1 polymer ?
#
loop_
_entity_poly.entity_id
_entity_poly.type
_entity_poly.pdbx_seq_one_letter_code
_entity_poly.pdbx_strand_id
1 'polypeptide(L)'
;MTPQSAVQSAPQSGMMGSICRLYSVLLYAYPRDFRLQYGAAMRQVFRDRCREVARTASTMATLRFAAHLAADWVATTVREQAAAFWSAGRKQTSRGFVTEWAITLGVYLFVTTTLVQAYVIPTGSMEGTLRVGDHMLVDRVTYAEPGSLGARLLPYREIARGDIVAFLYPEDVRQTYVKRVIGLPGDRIRLDNGHVIRNGRRLTEPYTQHIAIYPDSYRDNFPLDPGAPEANVTPRGRDMLAHHVSNGEVTVPPNMLFMLGDNRENSLDSRYWGFVPRSYVVGKPLFVYWSYDAPTNDLTEWTLGHVLDVAGHFFTKTRWERTFLVPRPQAAQESGGAQ
;
A
#
# COMPACT_ATOMS: atom_id res chain seq x y z
N MET A 1 26.74 23.57 48.19
CA MET A 1 26.47 24.15 46.85
C MET A 1 26.87 23.11 45.82
N THR A 2 25.90 22.34 45.35
CA THR A 2 26.08 21.36 44.26
C THR A 2 25.31 21.89 43.04
N PRO A 3 25.87 21.97 41.83
CA PRO A 3 25.18 22.47 40.66
C PRO A 3 24.22 21.41 40.11
N GLN A 4 22.95 21.78 40.00
CA GLN A 4 21.96 21.09 39.25
C GLN A 4 22.34 21.09 37.77
N SER A 5 22.66 19.93 37.23
CA SER A 5 22.86 19.71 35.79
C SER A 5 21.53 19.87 35.07
N ALA A 6 21.42 20.94 34.29
CA ALA A 6 20.36 21.16 33.33
C ALA A 6 20.41 20.03 32.25
N VAL A 7 19.44 19.15 32.25
CA VAL A 7 19.21 18.24 31.18
C VAL A 7 18.70 19.04 29.97
N GLN A 8 19.60 19.36 29.06
CA GLN A 8 19.26 19.94 27.76
C GLN A 8 18.40 18.96 26.98
N SER A 9 17.16 19.34 26.74
CA SER A 9 16.25 18.67 25.82
C SER A 9 16.75 18.84 24.39
N ALA A 10 17.32 17.77 23.81
CA ALA A 10 17.68 17.74 22.41
C ALA A 10 16.45 18.00 21.53
N PRO A 11 16.56 18.75 20.41
CA PRO A 11 15.47 19.02 19.50
C PRO A 11 15.00 17.71 18.89
N GLN A 12 13.73 17.36 19.12
CA GLN A 12 13.10 16.20 18.50
C GLN A 12 13.01 16.45 17.00
N SER A 13 13.63 15.60 16.17
CA SER A 13 13.49 15.61 14.73
C SER A 13 12.00 15.62 14.34
N GLY A 14 11.59 16.42 13.36
CA GLY A 14 10.19 16.77 13.08
C GLY A 14 9.21 15.58 12.95
N MET A 15 9.67 14.42 12.48
CA MET A 15 8.86 13.20 12.33
C MET A 15 8.45 12.59 13.68
N MET A 16 9.36 12.46 14.63
CA MET A 16 9.08 11.87 15.95
C MET A 16 8.17 12.77 16.80
N GLY A 17 8.30 14.09 16.65
CA GLY A 17 7.40 15.05 17.27
C GLY A 17 5.95 14.95 16.73
N SER A 18 5.79 14.65 15.45
CA SER A 18 4.49 14.46 14.82
C SER A 18 3.81 13.16 15.29
N ILE A 19 4.57 12.06 15.38
CA ILE A 19 4.08 10.78 15.92
C ILE A 19 3.63 10.93 17.38
N CYS A 20 4.38 11.67 18.20
CA CYS A 20 4.00 11.92 19.60
C CYS A 20 2.74 12.79 19.71
N ARG A 21 2.54 13.75 18.82
CA ARG A 21 1.30 14.53 18.73
C ARG A 21 0.12 13.68 18.30
N LEU A 22 0.29 12.85 17.29
CA LEU A 22 -0.75 11.91 16.83
C LEU A 22 -1.18 10.97 17.97
N TYR A 23 -0.22 10.38 18.68
CA TYR A 23 -0.54 9.53 19.83
C TYR A 23 -1.32 10.25 20.91
N SER A 24 -0.98 11.53 21.17
CA SER A 24 -1.72 12.34 22.13
C SER A 24 -3.19 12.56 21.72
N VAL A 25 -3.46 12.65 20.42
CA VAL A 25 -4.83 12.70 19.87
C VAL A 25 -5.52 11.34 20.00
N LEU A 26 -4.81 10.25 19.68
CA LEU A 26 -5.35 8.89 19.82
C LEU A 26 -5.77 8.54 21.25
N LEU A 27 -5.16 9.15 22.27
CA LEU A 27 -5.58 8.98 23.66
C LEU A 27 -7.00 9.49 23.93
N TYR A 28 -7.53 10.39 23.09
CA TYR A 28 -8.92 10.85 23.26
C TYR A 28 -9.96 9.77 22.95
N ALA A 29 -9.56 8.68 22.31
CA ALA A 29 -10.44 7.51 22.10
C ALA A 29 -10.69 6.70 23.40
N TYR A 30 -9.92 6.91 24.46
CA TYR A 30 -10.17 6.28 25.75
C TYR A 30 -11.22 7.03 26.58
N PRO A 31 -11.98 6.35 27.47
CA PRO A 31 -12.89 6.97 28.40
C PRO A 31 -12.22 8.08 29.24
N ARG A 32 -13.00 9.11 29.58
CA ARG A 32 -12.48 10.29 30.29
C ARG A 32 -11.76 9.94 31.59
N ASP A 33 -12.34 9.06 32.39
CA ASP A 33 -11.76 8.67 33.68
C ASP A 33 -10.46 7.91 33.51
N PHE A 34 -10.39 7.02 32.55
CA PHE A 34 -9.16 6.33 32.17
C PHE A 34 -8.07 7.31 31.72
N ARG A 35 -8.43 8.29 30.89
CA ARG A 35 -7.51 9.32 30.41
C ARG A 35 -6.96 10.20 31.53
N LEU A 36 -7.81 10.58 32.47
CA LEU A 36 -7.40 11.38 33.63
C LEU A 36 -6.43 10.60 34.52
N GLN A 37 -6.65 9.31 34.70
CA GLN A 37 -5.84 8.45 35.54
C GLN A 37 -4.52 8.04 34.88
N TYR A 38 -4.54 7.62 33.63
CA TYR A 38 -3.41 6.98 32.95
C TYR A 38 -2.79 7.80 31.82
N GLY A 39 -3.47 8.78 31.29
CA GLY A 39 -3.07 9.50 30.09
C GLY A 39 -1.71 10.20 30.17
N ALA A 40 -1.30 10.67 31.33
CA ALA A 40 0.03 11.26 31.53
C ALA A 40 1.14 10.19 31.47
N ALA A 41 0.94 9.07 32.14
CA ALA A 41 1.87 7.95 32.16
C ALA A 41 2.01 7.33 30.76
N MET A 42 0.91 7.13 30.04
CA MET A 42 0.90 6.60 28.68
C MET A 42 1.68 7.48 27.70
N ARG A 43 1.51 8.82 27.78
CA ARG A 43 2.31 9.75 26.97
C ARG A 43 3.80 9.70 27.29
N GLN A 44 4.15 9.47 28.53
CA GLN A 44 5.56 9.35 28.94
C GLN A 44 6.17 8.05 28.41
N VAL A 45 5.54 6.91 28.69
CA VAL A 45 5.99 5.60 28.21
C VAL A 45 6.13 5.58 26.69
N PHE A 46 5.15 6.17 25.99
CA PHE A 46 5.18 6.25 24.55
C PHE A 46 6.38 7.06 24.03
N ARG A 47 6.66 8.22 24.63
CA ARG A 47 7.83 9.05 24.28
C ARG A 47 9.14 8.30 24.52
N ASP A 48 9.23 7.57 25.62
CA ASP A 48 10.44 6.81 25.94
C ASP A 48 10.66 5.65 24.97
N ARG A 49 9.60 4.94 24.58
CA ARG A 49 9.63 3.93 23.52
C ARG A 49 9.99 4.50 22.14
N CYS A 50 9.43 5.64 21.78
CA CYS A 50 9.80 6.33 20.55
C CYS A 50 11.31 6.68 20.51
N ARG A 51 11.88 7.11 21.63
CA ARG A 51 13.32 7.40 21.73
C ARG A 51 14.17 6.15 21.59
N GLU A 52 13.74 5.04 22.16
CA GLU A 52 14.41 3.75 22.08
C GLU A 52 14.43 3.23 20.62
N VAL A 53 13.27 3.25 19.94
CA VAL A 53 13.14 2.82 18.53
C VAL A 53 13.95 3.74 17.61
N ALA A 54 13.98 5.05 17.88
CA ALA A 54 14.78 5.99 17.10
C ALA A 54 16.29 5.73 17.17
N ARG A 55 16.78 5.13 18.26
CA ARG A 55 18.20 4.75 18.41
C ARG A 55 18.58 3.50 17.61
N THR A 56 17.63 2.62 17.32
CA THR A 56 17.87 1.34 16.64
C THR A 56 17.93 1.43 15.11
N ALA A 57 17.57 2.60 14.51
CA ALA A 57 17.70 2.96 13.08
C ALA A 57 17.22 1.92 12.04
N SER A 58 16.46 0.88 12.43
CA SER A 58 15.95 -0.15 11.51
C SER A 58 14.52 0.17 11.08
N THR A 59 14.30 0.32 9.77
CA THR A 59 12.97 0.53 9.17
C THR A 59 11.99 -0.59 9.55
N MET A 60 12.49 -1.82 9.63
CA MET A 60 11.68 -3.00 10.00
C MET A 60 11.25 -2.96 11.47
N ALA A 61 12.14 -2.52 12.37
CA ALA A 61 11.81 -2.34 13.80
C ALA A 61 10.75 -1.26 13.99
N THR A 62 10.84 -0.17 13.22
CA THR A 62 9.85 0.92 13.26
C THR A 62 8.48 0.46 12.77
N LEU A 63 8.41 -0.32 11.69
CA LEU A 63 7.15 -0.87 11.17
C LEU A 63 6.51 -1.88 12.14
N ARG A 64 7.31 -2.77 12.71
CA ARG A 64 6.83 -3.72 13.74
C ARG A 64 6.32 -2.98 14.96
N PHE A 65 7.04 -1.96 15.42
CA PHE A 65 6.61 -1.13 16.52
C PHE A 65 5.28 -0.42 16.24
N ALA A 66 5.14 0.20 15.05
CA ALA A 66 3.91 0.86 14.65
C ALA A 66 2.71 -0.11 14.56
N ALA A 67 2.93 -1.30 13.99
CA ALA A 67 1.90 -2.34 13.90
C ALA A 67 1.47 -2.86 15.28
N HIS A 68 2.42 -3.17 16.16
CA HIS A 68 2.12 -3.56 17.54
C HIS A 68 1.39 -2.46 18.30
N LEU A 69 1.84 -1.21 18.14
CA LEU A 69 1.21 -0.07 18.78
C LEU A 69 -0.24 0.12 18.32
N ALA A 70 -0.49 0.02 17.02
CA ALA A 70 -1.84 0.13 16.47
C ALA A 70 -2.75 -1.01 16.97
N ALA A 71 -2.25 -2.24 16.97
CA ALA A 71 -2.98 -3.40 17.48
C ALA A 71 -3.29 -3.29 18.97
N ASP A 72 -2.31 -2.90 19.77
CA ASP A 72 -2.46 -2.69 21.21
C ASP A 72 -3.42 -1.55 21.51
N TRP A 73 -3.30 -0.42 20.79
CA TRP A 73 -4.21 0.71 20.92
C TRP A 73 -5.66 0.33 20.59
N VAL A 74 -5.90 -0.41 19.50
CA VAL A 74 -7.23 -0.88 19.13
C VAL A 74 -7.77 -1.83 20.21
N ALA A 75 -7.00 -2.84 20.60
CA ALA A 75 -7.41 -3.84 21.58
C ALA A 75 -7.72 -3.21 22.93
N THR A 76 -6.86 -2.33 23.41
CA THR A 76 -7.04 -1.66 24.71
C THR A 76 -8.17 -0.63 24.66
N THR A 77 -8.30 0.14 23.58
CA THR A 77 -9.41 1.09 23.43
C THR A 77 -10.76 0.38 23.40
N VAL A 78 -10.88 -0.70 22.61
CA VAL A 78 -12.12 -1.48 22.53
C VAL A 78 -12.45 -2.09 23.89
N ARG A 79 -11.45 -2.64 24.59
CA ARG A 79 -11.64 -3.23 25.92
C ARG A 79 -12.08 -2.20 26.95
N GLU A 80 -11.46 -1.03 26.99
CA GLU A 80 -11.79 0.02 27.94
C GLU A 80 -13.14 0.68 27.61
N GLN A 81 -13.49 0.84 26.34
CA GLN A 81 -14.80 1.30 25.92
C GLN A 81 -15.89 0.27 26.26
N ALA A 82 -15.64 -1.02 26.05
CA ALA A 82 -16.56 -2.08 26.46
C ALA A 82 -16.74 -2.09 27.99
N ALA A 83 -15.65 -2.00 28.75
CA ALA A 83 -15.72 -1.92 30.21
C ALA A 83 -16.48 -0.68 30.68
N ALA A 84 -16.27 0.47 30.06
CA ALA A 84 -17.02 1.69 30.32
C ALA A 84 -18.50 1.52 29.98
N PHE A 85 -18.83 0.90 28.85
CA PHE A 85 -20.21 0.60 28.44
C PHE A 85 -20.92 -0.28 29.48
N TRP A 86 -20.29 -1.39 29.91
CA TRP A 86 -20.86 -2.29 30.91
C TRP A 86 -20.94 -1.66 32.33
N SER A 87 -20.00 -0.75 32.66
CA SER A 87 -20.03 -0.02 33.92
C SER A 87 -20.96 1.19 33.93
N ALA A 88 -21.20 1.76 32.74
CA ALA A 88 -22.05 2.96 32.53
C ALA A 88 -23.54 2.74 32.82
N GLY A 89 -23.98 1.48 32.92
CA GLY A 89 -25.31 1.15 33.40
C GLY A 89 -25.62 1.74 34.79
N ARG A 90 -24.67 2.43 35.40
CA ARG A 90 -24.81 2.97 36.76
C ARG A 90 -24.69 4.50 36.93
N LYS A 91 -24.01 5.28 36.08
CA LYS A 91 -23.89 6.76 36.32
C LYS A 91 -23.28 7.61 35.19
N GLN A 92 -23.48 7.36 33.90
CA GLN A 92 -22.92 8.24 32.87
C GLN A 92 -24.00 9.03 32.13
N THR A 93 -23.80 10.36 32.00
CA THR A 93 -24.67 11.23 31.22
C THR A 93 -24.57 10.82 29.75
N SER A 94 -25.70 10.53 29.07
CA SER A 94 -25.76 10.11 27.67
C SER A 94 -24.95 10.97 26.70
N ARG A 95 -24.76 12.26 27.01
CA ARG A 95 -23.92 13.18 26.21
C ARG A 95 -22.43 12.81 26.16
N GLY A 96 -21.83 12.36 27.28
CA GLY A 96 -20.42 11.94 27.29
C GLY A 96 -20.16 10.69 26.45
N PHE A 97 -21.05 9.72 26.54
CA PHE A 97 -21.01 8.49 25.77
C PHE A 97 -21.08 8.76 24.25
N VAL A 98 -22.06 9.56 23.80
CA VAL A 98 -22.19 9.91 22.38
C VAL A 98 -20.97 10.65 21.85
N THR A 99 -20.43 11.58 22.64
CA THR A 99 -19.24 12.35 22.24
C THR A 99 -18.02 11.44 22.08
N GLU A 100 -17.78 10.50 22.99
CA GLU A 100 -16.67 9.57 22.92
C GLU A 100 -16.77 8.64 21.70
N TRP A 101 -17.97 8.12 21.42
CA TRP A 101 -18.20 7.33 20.21
C TRP A 101 -18.04 8.15 18.93
N ALA A 102 -18.51 9.40 18.92
CA ALA A 102 -18.36 10.27 17.76
C ALA A 102 -16.88 10.59 17.48
N ILE A 103 -16.07 10.83 18.51
CA ILE A 103 -14.63 11.05 18.36
C ILE A 103 -13.95 9.76 17.86
N THR A 104 -14.25 8.61 18.46
CA THR A 104 -13.68 7.31 18.05
C THR A 104 -14.02 6.99 16.61
N LEU A 105 -15.29 7.15 16.23
CA LEU A 105 -15.74 6.96 14.86
C LEU A 105 -15.09 7.97 13.91
N GLY A 106 -14.98 9.23 14.30
CA GLY A 106 -14.32 10.27 13.52
C GLY A 106 -12.84 9.97 13.27
N VAL A 107 -12.12 9.52 14.30
CA VAL A 107 -10.71 9.10 14.17
C VAL A 107 -10.60 7.85 13.28
N TYR A 108 -11.46 6.87 13.50
CA TYR A 108 -11.50 5.65 12.67
C TYR A 108 -11.73 5.99 11.19
N LEU A 109 -12.78 6.78 10.90
CA LEU A 109 -13.09 7.22 9.55
C LEU A 109 -11.93 8.04 8.94
N PHE A 110 -11.34 8.96 9.70
CA PHE A 110 -10.19 9.72 9.23
C PHE A 110 -9.01 8.82 8.86
N VAL A 111 -8.66 7.86 9.71
CA VAL A 111 -7.55 6.93 9.44
C VAL A 111 -7.85 6.07 8.22
N THR A 112 -9.03 5.46 8.16
CA THR A 112 -9.38 4.51 7.09
C THR A 112 -9.66 5.18 5.75
N THR A 113 -10.10 6.43 5.74
CA THR A 113 -10.35 7.15 4.48
C THR A 113 -9.15 7.92 3.97
N THR A 114 -8.27 8.40 4.88
CA THR A 114 -7.19 9.32 4.52
C THR A 114 -5.81 8.67 4.50
N LEU A 115 -5.49 7.83 5.48
CA LEU A 115 -4.14 7.29 5.65
C LEU A 115 -4.00 5.90 5.04
N VAL A 116 -4.99 5.04 5.23
CA VAL A 116 -4.92 3.63 4.82
C VAL A 116 -6.24 3.20 4.23
N GLN A 117 -6.19 2.52 3.10
CA GLN A 117 -7.38 1.98 2.43
C GLN A 117 -7.23 0.47 2.21
N ALA A 118 -8.32 -0.27 2.48
CA ALA A 118 -8.38 -1.71 2.23
C ALA A 118 -8.79 -1.97 0.78
N TYR A 119 -8.12 -2.94 0.15
CA TYR A 119 -8.42 -3.45 -1.20
C TYR A 119 -8.39 -4.96 -1.21
N VAL A 120 -9.18 -5.56 -2.07
CA VAL A 120 -9.10 -6.97 -2.43
C VAL A 120 -8.47 -7.12 -3.81
N ILE A 121 -7.68 -8.17 -4.01
CA ILE A 121 -7.07 -8.51 -5.29
C ILE A 121 -8.00 -9.46 -6.03
N PRO A 122 -8.70 -9.01 -7.10
CA PRO A 122 -9.67 -9.84 -7.80
C PRO A 122 -9.06 -10.61 -8.98
N THR A 123 -7.83 -10.29 -9.40
CA THR A 123 -7.22 -10.83 -10.62
C THR A 123 -5.82 -11.37 -10.38
N GLY A 124 -5.43 -12.37 -11.18
CA GLY A 124 -4.12 -13.01 -11.08
C GLY A 124 -2.95 -12.27 -11.74
N SER A 125 -3.12 -11.01 -12.14
CA SER A 125 -2.08 -10.26 -12.88
C SER A 125 -0.81 -9.96 -12.09
N MET A 126 -0.86 -10.06 -10.76
CA MET A 126 0.28 -9.92 -9.85
C MET A 126 0.63 -11.25 -9.18
N GLU A 127 0.14 -12.37 -9.72
CA GLU A 127 0.35 -13.70 -9.18
C GLU A 127 1.85 -14.02 -9.12
N GLY A 128 2.25 -14.67 -8.02
CA GLY A 128 3.66 -14.73 -7.62
C GLY A 128 3.95 -13.80 -6.44
N THR A 129 3.44 -12.58 -6.46
CA THR A 129 3.56 -11.61 -5.37
C THR A 129 2.25 -11.45 -4.62
N LEU A 130 1.15 -11.16 -5.33
CA LEU A 130 -0.20 -11.04 -4.79
C LEU A 130 -1.11 -12.06 -5.48
N ARG A 131 -1.95 -12.75 -4.73
CA ARG A 131 -2.89 -13.76 -5.23
C ARG A 131 -4.32 -13.24 -5.22
N VAL A 132 -5.15 -13.80 -6.09
CA VAL A 132 -6.60 -13.59 -6.06
C VAL A 132 -7.13 -13.94 -4.67
N GLY A 133 -7.93 -13.04 -4.08
CA GLY A 133 -8.45 -13.18 -2.72
C GLY A 133 -7.56 -12.61 -1.62
N ASP A 134 -6.41 -12.02 -1.95
CA ASP A 134 -5.63 -11.25 -0.97
C ASP A 134 -6.34 -9.93 -0.65
N HIS A 135 -6.61 -9.71 0.63
CA HIS A 135 -7.11 -8.45 1.17
C HIS A 135 -5.92 -7.69 1.76
N MET A 136 -5.60 -6.57 1.17
CA MET A 136 -4.43 -5.79 1.54
C MET A 136 -4.77 -4.39 2.00
N LEU A 137 -3.92 -3.83 2.85
CA LEU A 137 -3.94 -2.43 3.19
C LEU A 137 -2.98 -1.65 2.28
N VAL A 138 -3.44 -0.50 1.80
CA VAL A 138 -2.66 0.42 0.97
C VAL A 138 -2.44 1.71 1.74
N ASP A 139 -1.19 2.07 1.90
CA ASP A 139 -0.75 3.37 2.43
C ASP A 139 -0.90 4.44 1.35
N ARG A 140 -1.77 5.40 1.60
CA ARG A 140 -2.06 6.52 0.68
C ARG A 140 -1.12 7.71 0.86
N VAL A 141 -0.26 7.67 1.85
CA VAL A 141 0.55 8.82 2.27
C VAL A 141 1.96 8.76 1.70
N THR A 142 2.56 7.58 1.65
CA THR A 142 3.96 7.39 1.20
C THR A 142 4.23 8.03 -0.17
N TYR A 143 3.25 8.00 -1.08
CA TYR A 143 3.38 8.55 -2.43
C TYR A 143 2.52 9.81 -2.66
N ALA A 144 2.16 10.54 -1.60
CA ALA A 144 1.43 11.79 -1.72
C ALA A 144 2.13 12.76 -2.68
N GLU A 145 1.36 13.62 -3.34
CA GLU A 145 1.96 14.61 -4.26
C GLU A 145 2.88 15.58 -3.52
N PRO A 146 4.04 15.93 -4.10
CA PRO A 146 4.93 16.94 -3.53
C PRO A 146 4.18 18.26 -3.30
N GLY A 147 4.29 18.81 -2.09
CA GLY A 147 3.62 20.07 -1.72
C GLY A 147 2.26 19.90 -1.06
N SER A 148 1.67 18.71 -1.02
CA SER A 148 0.48 18.43 -0.20
C SER A 148 0.77 18.58 1.29
N LEU A 149 -0.25 18.88 2.09
CA LEU A 149 -0.12 18.90 3.56
C LEU A 149 0.36 17.54 4.09
N GLY A 150 -0.04 16.44 3.45
CA GLY A 150 0.42 15.10 3.78
C GLY A 150 1.91 14.92 3.60
N ALA A 151 2.48 15.41 2.49
CA ALA A 151 3.92 15.31 2.21
C ALA A 151 4.79 16.10 3.19
N ARG A 152 4.24 17.16 3.84
CA ARG A 152 4.96 17.93 4.85
C ARG A 152 4.93 17.33 6.25
N LEU A 153 3.93 16.53 6.54
CA LEU A 153 3.68 16.00 7.90
C LEU A 153 4.08 14.53 8.05
N LEU A 154 4.15 13.80 6.96
CA LEU A 154 4.32 12.35 6.94
C LEU A 154 5.52 11.95 6.07
N PRO A 155 6.11 10.76 6.26
CA PRO A 155 7.29 10.35 5.51
C PRO A 155 6.93 10.12 4.04
N TYR A 156 7.18 11.13 3.23
CA TYR A 156 7.08 11.05 1.77
C TYR A 156 8.27 10.30 1.19
N ARG A 157 8.01 9.47 0.19
CA ARG A 157 9.02 8.82 -0.62
C ARG A 157 8.62 8.90 -2.09
N GLU A 158 9.58 9.18 -2.95
CA GLU A 158 9.35 9.06 -4.39
C GLU A 158 9.17 7.61 -4.82
N ILE A 159 8.39 7.45 -5.88
CA ILE A 159 8.18 6.14 -6.51
C ILE A 159 9.50 5.70 -7.13
N ALA A 160 9.89 4.48 -6.84
CA ALA A 160 11.11 3.88 -7.37
C ALA A 160 10.78 2.70 -8.30
N ARG A 161 11.74 2.36 -9.16
CA ARG A 161 11.68 1.16 -10.00
C ARG A 161 11.56 -0.08 -9.12
N GLY A 162 10.66 -0.99 -9.49
CA GLY A 162 10.35 -2.19 -8.71
C GLY A 162 9.32 -1.99 -7.59
N ASP A 163 8.86 -0.76 -7.33
CA ASP A 163 7.77 -0.54 -6.39
C ASP A 163 6.47 -1.14 -6.91
N ILE A 164 5.72 -1.76 -6.00
CA ILE A 164 4.34 -2.18 -6.26
C ILE A 164 3.45 -1.02 -5.84
N VAL A 165 2.57 -0.58 -6.72
CA VAL A 165 1.69 0.56 -6.48
C VAL A 165 0.25 0.25 -6.81
N ALA A 166 -0.66 0.78 -5.99
CA ALA A 166 -2.08 0.87 -6.32
C ALA A 166 -2.33 2.19 -7.04
N PHE A 167 -3.05 2.17 -8.12
CA PHE A 167 -3.33 3.34 -8.96
C PHE A 167 -4.70 3.25 -9.64
N LEU A 168 -5.24 4.40 -10.02
CA LEU A 168 -6.48 4.50 -10.77
C LEU A 168 -6.23 4.04 -12.21
N TYR A 169 -7.09 3.14 -12.71
CA TYR A 169 -6.96 2.62 -14.07
C TYR A 169 -7.16 3.74 -15.10
N PRO A 170 -6.22 3.95 -16.03
CA PRO A 170 -6.27 5.10 -16.93
C PRO A 170 -7.49 5.17 -17.85
N GLU A 171 -8.11 4.05 -18.17
CA GLU A 171 -9.31 3.99 -19.02
C GLU A 171 -10.61 4.12 -18.21
N ASP A 172 -10.58 3.76 -16.91
CA ASP A 172 -11.73 3.94 -16.00
C ASP A 172 -11.22 4.23 -14.58
N VAL A 173 -11.13 5.50 -14.23
CA VAL A 173 -10.64 5.97 -12.93
C VAL A 173 -11.46 5.52 -11.72
N ARG A 174 -12.59 4.87 -11.92
CA ARG A 174 -13.37 4.25 -10.83
C ARG A 174 -12.75 2.93 -10.37
N GLN A 175 -11.90 2.33 -11.19
CA GLN A 175 -11.23 1.07 -10.89
C GLN A 175 -9.81 1.33 -10.36
N THR A 176 -9.43 0.60 -9.33
CA THR A 176 -8.06 0.64 -8.80
C THR A 176 -7.34 -0.64 -9.18
N TYR A 177 -6.19 -0.49 -9.79
CA TYR A 177 -5.31 -1.59 -10.20
C TYR A 177 -4.04 -1.60 -9.38
N VAL A 178 -3.39 -2.75 -9.31
CA VAL A 178 -2.09 -2.92 -8.67
C VAL A 178 -1.12 -3.49 -9.68
N LYS A 179 0.01 -2.82 -9.89
CA LYS A 179 1.08 -3.24 -10.80
C LYS A 179 2.44 -2.87 -10.23
N ARG A 180 3.48 -3.38 -10.86
CA ARG A 180 4.87 -3.04 -10.55
C ARG A 180 5.39 -1.96 -11.48
N VAL A 181 6.08 -0.98 -10.91
CA VAL A 181 6.73 0.09 -11.67
C VAL A 181 8.01 -0.45 -12.32
N ILE A 182 8.01 -0.50 -13.65
CA ILE A 182 9.16 -0.95 -14.43
C ILE A 182 9.95 0.21 -14.97
N GLY A 183 9.25 1.27 -15.42
CA GLY A 183 9.86 2.47 -15.96
C GLY A 183 9.41 3.75 -15.29
N LEU A 184 10.37 4.63 -15.07
CA LEU A 184 10.23 6.00 -14.60
C LEU A 184 10.43 6.98 -15.78
N PRO A 185 10.07 8.26 -15.63
CA PRO A 185 10.31 9.27 -16.66
C PRO A 185 11.75 9.23 -17.22
N GLY A 186 11.86 9.20 -18.54
CA GLY A 186 13.12 9.10 -19.27
C GLY A 186 13.62 7.68 -19.52
N ASP A 187 13.03 6.65 -18.90
CA ASP A 187 13.40 5.25 -19.19
C ASP A 187 12.94 4.84 -20.59
N ARG A 188 13.80 4.11 -21.30
CA ARG A 188 13.51 3.45 -22.56
C ARG A 188 13.27 1.97 -22.30
N ILE A 189 12.14 1.46 -22.79
CA ILE A 189 11.68 0.11 -22.45
C ILE A 189 11.30 -0.64 -23.72
N ARG A 190 11.75 -1.88 -23.79
CA ARG A 190 11.25 -2.89 -24.72
C ARG A 190 11.20 -4.25 -24.05
N LEU A 191 10.40 -5.14 -24.60
CA LEU A 191 10.41 -6.55 -24.26
C LEU A 191 10.94 -7.36 -25.45
N ASP A 192 11.69 -8.39 -25.15
CA ASP A 192 12.24 -9.32 -26.12
C ASP A 192 12.08 -10.73 -25.56
N ASN A 193 11.25 -11.54 -26.22
CA ASN A 193 10.85 -12.87 -25.75
C ASN A 193 10.41 -12.88 -24.28
N GLY A 194 9.56 -11.92 -23.89
CA GLY A 194 9.00 -11.78 -22.54
C GLY A 194 9.95 -11.12 -21.52
N HIS A 195 11.19 -10.87 -21.86
CA HIS A 195 12.17 -10.26 -20.97
C HIS A 195 12.23 -8.75 -21.15
N VAL A 196 12.17 -8.02 -20.04
CA VAL A 196 12.28 -6.56 -20.08
C VAL A 196 13.71 -6.13 -20.32
N ILE A 197 13.88 -5.24 -21.29
CA ILE A 197 15.11 -4.51 -21.54
C ILE A 197 14.82 -3.02 -21.26
N ARG A 198 15.54 -2.46 -20.29
CA ARG A 198 15.43 -1.06 -19.89
C ARG A 198 16.75 -0.36 -20.08
N ASN A 199 16.72 0.75 -20.84
CA ASN A 199 17.92 1.55 -21.15
C ASN A 199 19.04 0.69 -21.78
N GLY A 200 18.66 -0.25 -22.64
CA GLY A 200 19.59 -1.17 -23.31
C GLY A 200 20.10 -2.34 -22.47
N ARG A 201 19.67 -2.47 -21.20
CA ARG A 201 20.07 -3.56 -20.31
C ARG A 201 18.92 -4.49 -20.00
N ARG A 202 19.16 -5.79 -20.13
CA ARG A 202 18.19 -6.84 -19.76
C ARG A 202 18.03 -6.88 -18.24
N LEU A 203 16.80 -6.93 -17.78
CA LEU A 203 16.48 -7.03 -16.36
C LEU A 203 16.38 -8.50 -15.93
N THR A 204 16.95 -8.80 -14.76
CA THR A 204 16.69 -10.05 -14.05
C THR A 204 15.60 -9.81 -13.04
N GLU A 205 14.47 -10.45 -13.21
CA GLU A 205 13.22 -10.16 -12.49
C GLU A 205 12.74 -11.42 -11.72
N PRO A 206 13.26 -11.66 -10.51
CA PRO A 206 12.99 -12.91 -9.77
C PRO A 206 11.55 -13.05 -9.27
N TYR A 207 10.76 -11.99 -9.40
CA TYR A 207 9.35 -11.93 -8.98
C TYR A 207 8.38 -12.30 -10.10
N THR A 208 8.86 -12.42 -11.35
CA THR A 208 8.00 -12.73 -12.49
C THR A 208 7.63 -14.20 -12.54
N GLN A 209 6.40 -14.44 -12.93
CA GLN A 209 5.96 -15.79 -13.33
C GLN A 209 5.74 -15.84 -14.84
N HIS A 210 6.19 -16.93 -15.44
CA HIS A 210 6.02 -17.28 -16.84
C HIS A 210 5.26 -18.62 -16.90
N ILE A 211 3.95 -18.55 -17.10
CA ILE A 211 3.04 -19.70 -17.00
C ILE A 211 2.44 -20.07 -18.36
N ALA A 212 2.50 -19.19 -19.36
CA ALA A 212 1.88 -19.43 -20.64
C ALA A 212 2.56 -20.55 -21.42
N ILE A 213 1.73 -21.44 -21.94
CA ILE A 213 2.13 -22.56 -22.77
C ILE A 213 2.39 -22.09 -24.23
N TYR A 214 1.79 -20.94 -24.61
CA TYR A 214 1.87 -20.40 -25.97
C TYR A 214 2.52 -19.03 -25.99
N PRO A 215 3.50 -18.81 -26.90
CA PRO A 215 4.06 -17.49 -27.14
C PRO A 215 3.00 -16.57 -27.77
N ASP A 216 3.06 -15.29 -27.40
CA ASP A 216 2.25 -14.23 -27.99
C ASP A 216 3.20 -13.15 -28.53
N SER A 217 3.13 -12.89 -29.85
CA SER A 217 4.07 -12.01 -30.50
C SER A 217 4.04 -10.59 -29.98
N TYR A 218 2.87 -10.03 -29.68
CA TYR A 218 2.73 -8.68 -29.16
C TYR A 218 3.11 -8.59 -27.67
N ARG A 219 2.60 -9.51 -26.88
CA ARG A 219 2.85 -9.54 -25.42
C ARG A 219 4.33 -9.70 -25.11
N ASP A 220 5.01 -10.57 -25.85
CA ASP A 220 6.37 -11.00 -25.55
C ASP A 220 7.44 -10.14 -26.24
N ASN A 221 7.07 -9.41 -27.32
CA ASN A 221 7.99 -8.56 -28.07
C ASN A 221 7.41 -7.15 -28.24
N PHE A 222 7.41 -6.39 -27.17
CA PHE A 222 6.88 -5.02 -27.12
C PHE A 222 8.02 -3.99 -27.26
N PRO A 223 7.84 -2.85 -27.96
CA PRO A 223 6.67 -2.45 -28.74
C PRO A 223 6.66 -3.08 -30.14
N LEU A 224 5.53 -3.65 -30.50
CA LEU A 224 5.24 -4.04 -31.87
C LEU A 224 4.08 -3.20 -32.42
N ASP A 225 4.00 -3.07 -33.73
CA ASP A 225 2.81 -2.48 -34.34
C ASP A 225 1.61 -3.40 -34.02
N PRO A 226 0.59 -2.87 -33.34
CA PRO A 226 -0.63 -3.64 -33.04
C PRO A 226 -1.50 -3.87 -34.28
N GLY A 227 -0.93 -3.87 -35.48
CA GLY A 227 -1.62 -4.09 -36.74
C GLY A 227 -2.44 -5.38 -36.82
N ALA A 228 -2.32 -6.25 -35.80
CA ALA A 228 -3.24 -7.35 -35.59
C ALA A 228 -4.43 -6.87 -34.75
N PRO A 229 -5.69 -7.06 -35.19
CA PRO A 229 -6.90 -6.70 -34.44
C PRO A 229 -7.04 -7.44 -33.11
N GLU A 230 -6.22 -8.43 -32.86
CA GLU A 230 -6.23 -9.33 -31.69
C GLU A 230 -5.52 -8.73 -30.44
N ALA A 231 -4.65 -7.73 -30.62
CA ALA A 231 -4.10 -7.04 -29.46
C ALA A 231 -5.15 -6.08 -28.89
N ASN A 232 -5.66 -6.38 -27.71
CA ASN A 232 -6.61 -5.54 -26.95
C ASN A 232 -5.96 -4.21 -26.50
N VAL A 233 -5.29 -3.50 -27.43
CA VAL A 233 -4.61 -2.24 -27.17
C VAL A 233 -5.63 -1.12 -27.16
N THR A 234 -5.72 -0.42 -26.05
CA THR A 234 -6.64 0.70 -25.87
C THR A 234 -6.25 1.91 -26.73
N PRO A 235 -7.12 2.91 -26.90
CA PRO A 235 -6.76 4.16 -27.57
C PRO A 235 -5.52 4.83 -26.99
N ARG A 236 -5.35 4.84 -25.66
CA ARG A 236 -4.16 5.39 -25.00
C ARG A 236 -2.90 4.55 -25.27
N GLY A 237 -3.04 3.24 -25.30
CA GLY A 237 -1.95 2.36 -25.70
C GLY A 237 -1.48 2.61 -27.13
N ARG A 238 -2.41 2.82 -28.07
CA ARG A 238 -2.08 3.18 -29.46
C ARG A 238 -1.43 4.55 -29.57
N ASP A 239 -1.91 5.53 -28.81
CA ASP A 239 -1.29 6.87 -28.73
C ASP A 239 0.16 6.77 -28.23
N MET A 240 0.41 5.99 -27.18
CA MET A 240 1.78 5.71 -26.72
C MET A 240 2.64 5.10 -27.82
N LEU A 241 2.14 4.09 -28.53
CA LEU A 241 2.89 3.44 -29.60
C LEU A 241 3.16 4.39 -30.78
N ALA A 242 2.23 5.28 -31.11
CA ALA A 242 2.37 6.24 -32.20
C ALA A 242 3.36 7.36 -31.90
N HIS A 243 3.45 7.84 -30.66
CA HIS A 243 4.17 9.06 -30.34
C HIS A 243 5.40 8.88 -29.46
N HIS A 244 5.55 7.73 -28.77
CA HIS A 244 6.62 7.51 -27.80
C HIS A 244 7.54 6.35 -28.12
N VAL A 245 7.42 5.73 -29.31
CA VAL A 245 8.32 4.69 -29.79
C VAL A 245 9.42 5.30 -30.67
N SER A 246 10.66 5.02 -30.31
CA SER A 246 11.83 5.37 -31.10
C SER A 246 12.86 4.26 -31.03
N ASN A 247 13.43 3.87 -32.15
CA ASN A 247 14.43 2.79 -32.26
C ASN A 247 13.96 1.46 -31.61
N GLY A 248 12.67 1.15 -31.71
CA GLY A 248 12.10 -0.09 -31.14
C GLY A 248 11.99 -0.10 -29.62
N GLU A 249 12.08 1.05 -28.97
CA GLU A 249 11.89 1.21 -27.54
C GLU A 249 10.84 2.29 -27.24
N VAL A 250 10.03 2.09 -26.21
CA VAL A 250 9.10 3.09 -25.68
C VAL A 250 9.82 3.96 -24.67
N THR A 251 9.76 5.29 -24.83
CA THR A 251 10.33 6.24 -23.88
C THR A 251 9.24 6.79 -22.96
N VAL A 252 9.43 6.64 -21.64
CA VAL A 252 8.48 7.09 -20.63
C VAL A 252 8.50 8.63 -20.52
N PRO A 253 7.37 9.32 -20.76
CA PRO A 253 7.32 10.79 -20.70
C PRO A 253 7.43 11.32 -19.25
N PRO A 254 7.68 12.64 -19.07
CA PRO A 254 7.62 13.27 -17.76
C PRO A 254 6.28 13.05 -17.06
N ASN A 255 6.32 12.83 -15.74
CA ASN A 255 5.15 12.58 -14.89
C ASN A 255 4.32 11.34 -15.26
N MET A 256 4.87 10.41 -16.02
CA MET A 256 4.25 9.16 -16.38
C MET A 256 5.06 7.96 -15.84
N LEU A 257 4.40 6.84 -15.71
CA LEU A 257 4.97 5.58 -15.24
C LEU A 257 4.66 4.47 -16.25
N PHE A 258 5.58 3.55 -16.43
CA PHE A 258 5.35 2.32 -17.19
C PHE A 258 5.30 1.16 -16.22
N MET A 259 4.20 0.42 -16.22
CA MET A 259 3.90 -0.59 -15.22
C MET A 259 3.58 -1.93 -15.86
N LEU A 260 4.09 -3.01 -15.26
CA LEU A 260 3.77 -4.38 -15.67
C LEU A 260 3.22 -5.20 -14.51
N GLY A 261 2.43 -6.22 -14.84
CA GLY A 261 2.08 -7.26 -13.88
C GLY A 261 3.23 -8.23 -13.66
N ASP A 262 3.31 -8.83 -12.48
CA ASP A 262 4.32 -9.85 -12.17
C ASP A 262 4.01 -11.17 -12.89
N ASN A 263 2.73 -11.46 -13.11
CA ASN A 263 2.28 -12.51 -14.04
C ASN A 263 2.24 -11.94 -15.47
N ARG A 264 3.39 -11.95 -16.14
CA ARG A 264 3.62 -11.32 -17.45
C ARG A 264 2.65 -11.72 -18.54
N GLU A 265 2.19 -12.93 -18.47
CA GLU A 265 1.41 -13.58 -19.52
C GLU A 265 -0.10 -13.44 -19.28
N ASN A 266 -0.48 -13.16 -18.03
CA ASN A 266 -1.87 -12.94 -17.64
C ASN A 266 -2.06 -11.55 -17.03
N SER A 267 -1.53 -10.53 -17.71
CA SER A 267 -1.64 -9.15 -17.22
C SER A 267 -2.02 -8.19 -18.35
N LEU A 268 -3.16 -7.54 -18.19
CA LEU A 268 -3.42 -6.28 -18.87
C LEU A 268 -2.65 -5.18 -18.12
N ASP A 269 -1.68 -4.55 -18.79
CA ASP A 269 -0.79 -3.55 -18.19
C ASP A 269 -0.35 -2.50 -19.24
N SER A 270 0.71 -1.74 -18.98
CA SER A 270 1.14 -0.64 -19.84
C SER A 270 1.41 -1.03 -21.28
N ARG A 271 1.64 -2.30 -21.59
CA ARG A 271 1.72 -2.77 -22.97
C ARG A 271 0.43 -2.52 -23.74
N TYR A 272 -0.71 -2.55 -23.06
CA TYR A 272 -2.06 -2.50 -23.65
C TYR A 272 -2.72 -1.14 -23.49
N TRP A 273 -2.61 -0.51 -22.31
CA TRP A 273 -3.26 0.78 -22.03
C TRP A 273 -2.31 1.99 -22.03
N GLY A 274 -0.99 1.79 -22.23
CA GLY A 274 -0.03 2.87 -22.24
C GLY A 274 0.47 3.29 -20.85
N PHE A 275 0.85 4.55 -20.73
CA PHE A 275 1.41 5.09 -19.50
C PHE A 275 0.35 5.43 -18.45
N VAL A 276 0.78 5.35 -17.18
CA VAL A 276 -0.02 5.75 -16.03
C VAL A 276 0.48 7.11 -15.52
N PRO A 277 -0.39 8.13 -15.45
CA PRO A 277 -0.02 9.40 -14.83
C PRO A 277 0.42 9.24 -13.38
N ARG A 278 1.46 9.94 -12.96
CA ARG A 278 1.93 9.94 -11.57
C ARG A 278 0.82 10.31 -10.58
N SER A 279 -0.06 11.25 -10.97
CA SER A 279 -1.21 11.70 -10.17
C SER A 279 -2.28 10.62 -9.97
N TYR A 280 -2.26 9.52 -10.76
CA TYR A 280 -3.19 8.41 -10.60
C TYR A 280 -2.73 7.40 -9.54
N VAL A 281 -1.51 7.53 -9.03
CA VAL A 281 -1.02 6.65 -7.97
C VAL A 281 -1.75 6.95 -6.67
N VAL A 282 -2.47 5.94 -6.18
CA VAL A 282 -3.26 5.99 -4.94
C VAL A 282 -2.37 5.74 -3.73
N GLY A 283 -1.44 4.78 -3.84
CA GLY A 283 -0.60 4.45 -2.71
C GLY A 283 0.21 3.17 -2.88
N LYS A 284 0.81 2.75 -1.77
CA LYS A 284 1.68 1.58 -1.69
C LYS A 284 1.02 0.47 -0.89
N PRO A 285 0.99 -0.79 -1.38
CA PRO A 285 0.62 -1.94 -0.58
C PRO A 285 1.52 -2.07 0.66
N LEU A 286 0.92 -2.15 1.84
CA LEU A 286 1.63 -2.34 3.11
C LEU A 286 1.79 -3.82 3.42
N PHE A 287 0.68 -4.51 3.58
CA PHE A 287 0.63 -5.94 3.84
C PHE A 287 -0.75 -6.52 3.53
N VAL A 288 -0.78 -7.83 3.31
CA VAL A 288 -2.00 -8.62 3.22
C VAL A 288 -2.48 -8.91 4.63
N TYR A 289 -3.66 -8.40 5.00
CA TYR A 289 -4.19 -8.65 6.34
C TYR A 289 -5.07 -9.91 6.41
N TRP A 290 -5.59 -10.36 5.26
CA TRP A 290 -6.38 -11.58 5.11
C TRP A 290 -6.30 -12.07 3.68
N SER A 291 -6.27 -13.39 3.49
CA SER A 291 -6.30 -14.01 2.16
C SER A 291 -7.31 -15.16 2.17
N TYR A 292 -8.31 -15.06 1.30
CA TYR A 292 -9.39 -16.03 1.23
C TYR A 292 -9.46 -16.66 -0.17
N ASP A 293 -9.55 -17.98 -0.22
CA ASP A 293 -9.63 -18.73 -1.48
C ASP A 293 -11.06 -18.72 -2.01
N ALA A 294 -11.33 -17.74 -2.89
CA ALA A 294 -12.62 -17.58 -3.54
C ALA A 294 -12.43 -17.17 -5.01
N PRO A 295 -13.34 -17.52 -5.90
CA PRO A 295 -13.33 -17.05 -7.28
C PRO A 295 -13.55 -15.53 -7.36
N THR A 296 -13.04 -14.92 -8.43
CA THR A 296 -13.10 -13.45 -8.65
C THR A 296 -14.49 -12.86 -8.47
N ASN A 297 -15.52 -13.54 -8.96
CA ASN A 297 -16.90 -13.05 -8.91
C ASN A 297 -17.38 -12.86 -7.45
N ASP A 298 -17.03 -13.78 -6.57
CA ASP A 298 -17.43 -13.73 -5.16
C ASP A 298 -16.66 -12.64 -4.39
N LEU A 299 -15.48 -12.23 -4.88
CA LEU A 299 -14.65 -11.18 -4.28
C LEU A 299 -15.09 -9.77 -4.68
N THR A 300 -15.76 -9.63 -5.81
CA THR A 300 -16.20 -8.33 -6.36
C THR A 300 -17.63 -7.99 -6.01
N GLU A 301 -18.47 -8.98 -5.72
CA GLU A 301 -19.87 -8.80 -5.42
C GLU A 301 -20.22 -9.33 -4.02
N TRP A 302 -20.87 -8.48 -3.20
CA TRP A 302 -21.38 -8.87 -1.91
C TRP A 302 -22.68 -9.69 -2.08
N THR A 303 -22.55 -11.03 -2.11
CA THR A 303 -23.69 -11.92 -2.14
C THR A 303 -23.90 -12.59 -0.78
N LEU A 304 -25.15 -12.88 -0.42
CA LEU A 304 -25.44 -13.63 0.80
C LEU A 304 -24.76 -15.01 0.78
N GLY A 305 -24.68 -15.64 -0.40
CA GLY A 305 -23.95 -16.89 -0.59
C GLY A 305 -22.47 -16.78 -0.21
N HIS A 306 -21.79 -15.71 -0.62
CA HIS A 306 -20.39 -15.48 -0.24
C HIS A 306 -20.22 -15.28 1.27
N VAL A 307 -21.11 -14.51 1.90
CA VAL A 307 -21.08 -14.32 3.36
C VAL A 307 -21.22 -15.65 4.11
N LEU A 308 -22.14 -16.50 3.67
CA LEU A 308 -22.32 -17.84 4.25
C LEU A 308 -21.14 -18.78 3.98
N ASP A 309 -20.55 -18.70 2.78
CA ASP A 309 -19.33 -19.46 2.47
C ASP A 309 -18.17 -19.05 3.37
N VAL A 310 -17.95 -17.74 3.53
CA VAL A 310 -16.93 -17.21 4.45
C VAL A 310 -17.19 -17.66 5.88
N ALA A 311 -18.43 -17.56 6.36
CA ALA A 311 -18.77 -17.98 7.72
C ALA A 311 -18.55 -19.49 7.96
N GLY A 312 -18.90 -20.33 6.97
CA GLY A 312 -18.74 -21.78 7.06
C GLY A 312 -17.32 -22.28 6.85
N HIS A 313 -16.54 -21.58 6.03
CA HIS A 313 -15.22 -22.03 5.59
C HIS A 313 -14.08 -21.10 6.00
N PHE A 314 -14.31 -20.18 6.93
CA PHE A 314 -13.32 -19.20 7.35
C PHE A 314 -11.95 -19.83 7.68
N PHE A 315 -11.94 -20.90 8.44
CA PHE A 315 -10.68 -21.55 8.84
C PHE A 315 -10.05 -22.41 7.75
N THR A 316 -10.84 -22.97 6.82
CA THR A 316 -10.38 -23.92 5.80
C THR A 316 -9.97 -23.24 4.50
N LYS A 317 -10.63 -22.14 4.11
CA LYS A 317 -10.32 -21.39 2.89
C LYS A 317 -9.44 -20.16 3.16
N THR A 318 -9.20 -19.78 4.41
CA THR A 318 -8.23 -18.73 4.73
C THR A 318 -6.82 -19.26 4.54
N ARG A 319 -6.03 -18.57 3.71
CA ARG A 319 -4.61 -18.86 3.50
C ARG A 319 -3.79 -18.15 4.58
N TRP A 320 -3.69 -18.79 5.73
CA TRP A 320 -3.06 -18.22 6.94
C TRP A 320 -1.59 -17.83 6.73
N GLU A 321 -0.87 -18.54 5.88
CA GLU A 321 0.53 -18.27 5.52
C GLU A 321 0.72 -16.92 4.80
N ARG A 322 -0.37 -16.36 4.27
CA ARG A 322 -0.35 -15.07 3.59
C ARG A 322 -0.76 -13.91 4.50
N THR A 323 -1.28 -14.20 5.67
CA THR A 323 -1.65 -13.17 6.65
C THR A 323 -0.39 -12.47 7.15
N PHE A 324 -0.39 -11.12 7.10
CA PHE A 324 0.75 -10.23 7.35
C PHE A 324 1.91 -10.34 6.33
N LEU A 325 1.67 -10.96 5.17
CA LEU A 325 2.61 -10.92 4.07
C LEU A 325 2.81 -9.46 3.62
N VAL A 326 4.06 -9.02 3.64
CA VAL A 326 4.45 -7.71 3.11
C VAL A 326 4.90 -7.88 1.67
N PRO A 327 4.17 -7.33 0.68
CA PRO A 327 4.61 -7.33 -0.72
C PRO A 327 5.89 -6.49 -0.81
N ARG A 328 7.02 -7.15 -1.09
CA ARG A 328 8.30 -6.45 -1.12
C ARG A 328 8.53 -5.80 -2.47
N PRO A 329 8.88 -4.52 -2.52
CA PRO A 329 9.47 -3.94 -3.72
C PRO A 329 10.78 -4.69 -3.99
N GLN A 330 10.90 -5.23 -5.18
CA GLN A 330 12.13 -5.87 -5.64
C GLN A 330 12.57 -5.11 -6.87
N ALA A 331 13.68 -4.37 -6.74
CA ALA A 331 14.32 -3.81 -7.92
C ALA A 331 14.87 -4.96 -8.76
N ALA A 332 14.51 -4.96 -10.05
CA ALA A 332 15.13 -5.86 -10.99
C ALA A 332 16.65 -5.59 -11.03
N GLN A 333 17.45 -6.63 -11.02
CA GLN A 333 18.90 -6.53 -11.17
C GLN A 333 19.22 -6.31 -12.66
N GLU A 334 19.97 -5.28 -12.97
CA GLU A 334 20.50 -5.10 -14.31
C GLU A 334 21.62 -6.11 -14.52
N SER A 335 21.42 -7.09 -15.41
CA SER A 335 22.51 -7.98 -15.82
C SER A 335 23.61 -7.11 -16.46
N GLY A 336 24.77 -7.06 -15.83
CA GLY A 336 25.93 -6.39 -16.38
C GLY A 336 26.20 -6.92 -17.78
N GLY A 337 26.15 -6.04 -18.77
CA GLY A 337 26.59 -6.41 -20.12
C GLY A 337 28.05 -6.83 -20.04
N ALA A 338 28.30 -8.11 -20.27
CA ALA A 338 29.65 -8.51 -20.67
C ALA A 338 29.94 -7.74 -21.97
N GLN A 339 30.97 -6.92 -21.94
CA GLN A 339 31.59 -6.31 -23.10
C GLN A 339 32.20 -7.39 -24.01
#